data_f2b9e60c75bf2af2fc137ee37623616c
#
_entry.id   f2b9e60c75bf2af2fc137ee37623616c
#
_cell.length_a   1.000
_cell.length_b   1.000
_cell.length_c   1.000
_cell.angle_alpha   90.00
_cell.angle_beta   90.00
_cell.angle_gamma   90.00
#
_symmetry.space_group_name_H-M   'P 1'
#
loop_
_entity.id
_entity.type
_entity.pdbx_description
1 polymer ?
#
loop_
_entity_poly.entity_id
_entity_poly.type
_entity_poly.pdbx_seq_one_letter_code
_entity_poly.pdbx_strand_id
1 'polypeptide(L)'
;LVLAIILTVFGFVHWFMYLTVVRSLAEDASVRMGLVAIYSVGLFAMPLGFLVSRNENNKFILLTWFGYIWMGFFAIHLFYSLVEFILSLIIQHPFSYWVLVASFVTSLWALYKGMKFPVVIQHSIVGPQPIQKFKLAQISDLHVGMLHLNEAWLEKIVSKINEQNPDIIAITGDLAEGHFHQISKMLEPLKNLKAPHGIYYITGNHEYIHPGEWELHLKGLGITPLHNENKTIEFNKHKIMIAGVPDKMAPRFRRELVSKPDHALSSTEDYIYKILLAHQPSSVFDIKNENCDLMIAGHTHGGEIFPFHLGVLLQQ
;
A
#
# COMPACT_ATOMS: atom_id res chain seq x y z
N LEU A 1 -24.97 -8.68 -11.13
CA LEU A 1 -24.60 -7.89 -12.31
C LEU A 1 -23.12 -7.49 -12.28
N VAL A 2 -22.63 -6.79 -11.23
CA VAL A 2 -21.26 -6.30 -11.13
C VAL A 2 -20.23 -7.45 -11.25
N LEU A 3 -20.43 -8.57 -10.54
CA LEU A 3 -19.53 -9.73 -10.62
C LEU A 3 -19.49 -10.31 -12.04
N ALA A 4 -20.63 -10.39 -12.74
CA ALA A 4 -20.67 -10.86 -14.10
C ALA A 4 -19.89 -9.95 -15.05
N ILE A 5 -20.00 -8.62 -14.89
CA ILE A 5 -19.23 -7.65 -15.68
C ILE A 5 -17.72 -7.83 -15.42
N ILE A 6 -17.31 -7.93 -14.15
CA ILE A 6 -15.91 -8.14 -13.77
C ILE A 6 -15.37 -9.42 -14.44
N LEU A 7 -16.06 -10.55 -14.29
CA LEU A 7 -15.64 -11.82 -14.90
C LEU A 7 -15.59 -11.76 -16.41
N THR A 8 -16.52 -11.04 -17.05
CA THR A 8 -16.51 -10.86 -18.51
C THR A 8 -15.33 -10.04 -18.97
N VAL A 9 -15.03 -8.91 -18.28
CA VAL A 9 -13.86 -8.06 -18.59
C VAL A 9 -12.58 -8.85 -18.39
N PHE A 10 -12.45 -9.56 -17.26
CA PHE A 10 -11.29 -10.41 -16.99
C PHE A 10 -11.11 -11.51 -18.02
N GLY A 11 -12.18 -12.19 -18.40
CA GLY A 11 -12.18 -13.21 -19.44
C GLY A 11 -11.74 -12.64 -20.79
N PHE A 12 -12.27 -11.47 -21.17
CA PHE A 12 -11.90 -10.80 -22.40
C PHE A 12 -10.41 -10.39 -22.42
N VAL A 13 -9.89 -9.87 -21.33
CA VAL A 13 -8.48 -9.48 -21.23
C VAL A 13 -7.56 -10.70 -21.29
N HIS A 14 -7.89 -11.79 -20.58
CA HIS A 14 -7.14 -13.05 -20.70
C HIS A 14 -7.17 -13.61 -22.13
N TRP A 15 -8.31 -13.55 -22.78
CA TRP A 15 -8.44 -13.96 -24.16
C TRP A 15 -7.63 -13.08 -25.12
N PHE A 16 -7.60 -11.76 -24.92
CA PHE A 16 -6.73 -10.84 -25.66
C PHE A 16 -5.25 -11.22 -25.50
N MET A 17 -4.78 -11.40 -24.27
CA MET A 17 -3.40 -11.81 -23.98
C MET A 17 -3.08 -13.18 -24.59
N TYR A 18 -4.02 -14.12 -24.56
CA TYR A 18 -3.90 -15.40 -25.23
C TYR A 18 -3.74 -15.23 -26.74
N LEU A 19 -4.56 -14.39 -27.38
CA LEU A 19 -4.49 -14.17 -28.83
C LEU A 19 -3.16 -13.51 -29.25
N THR A 20 -2.68 -12.53 -28.53
CA THR A 20 -1.44 -11.83 -28.86
C THR A 20 -0.23 -12.75 -28.76
N VAL A 21 -0.20 -13.63 -27.75
CA VAL A 21 0.96 -14.48 -27.48
C VAL A 21 0.85 -15.85 -28.13
N VAL A 22 -0.28 -16.53 -27.96
CA VAL A 22 -0.40 -17.94 -28.31
C VAL A 22 -0.58 -18.14 -29.81
N ARG A 23 -1.32 -17.23 -30.46
CA ARG A 23 -1.62 -17.33 -31.89
C ARG A 23 -0.35 -17.30 -32.74
N SER A 24 0.67 -16.59 -32.28
CA SER A 24 1.92 -16.42 -33.02
C SER A 24 3.02 -17.43 -32.63
N LEU A 25 2.91 -18.08 -31.43
CA LEU A 25 3.94 -18.98 -30.91
C LEU A 25 3.67 -20.46 -31.21
N ALA A 26 2.43 -20.86 -31.37
CA ALA A 26 2.09 -22.27 -31.35
C ALA A 26 1.53 -22.75 -32.67
N GLU A 27 2.41 -23.25 -33.54
CA GLU A 27 2.02 -24.14 -34.65
C GLU A 27 1.60 -25.51 -34.11
N ASP A 28 2.19 -25.97 -33.00
CA ASP A 28 1.88 -27.23 -32.33
C ASP A 28 0.62 -27.13 -31.46
N ALA A 29 -0.34 -28.03 -31.71
CA ALA A 29 -1.62 -28.09 -31.01
C ALA A 29 -1.44 -28.41 -29.51
N SER A 30 -0.43 -29.19 -29.11
CA SER A 30 -0.16 -29.56 -27.71
C SER A 30 0.36 -28.36 -26.91
N VAL A 31 1.26 -27.57 -27.49
CA VAL A 31 1.75 -26.31 -26.92
C VAL A 31 0.60 -25.32 -26.74
N ARG A 32 -0.25 -25.21 -27.76
CA ARG A 32 -1.43 -24.33 -27.70
C ARG A 32 -2.38 -24.73 -26.59
N MET A 33 -2.70 -26.02 -26.46
CA MET A 33 -3.55 -26.54 -25.37
C MET A 33 -2.92 -26.28 -24.00
N GLY A 34 -1.62 -26.48 -23.87
CA GLY A 34 -0.90 -26.16 -22.61
C GLY A 34 -1.02 -24.69 -22.21
N LEU A 35 -0.86 -23.79 -23.15
CA LEU A 35 -1.01 -22.35 -22.91
C LEU A 35 -2.46 -21.98 -22.56
N VAL A 36 -3.46 -22.53 -23.26
CA VAL A 36 -4.88 -22.35 -22.90
C VAL A 36 -5.14 -22.79 -21.46
N ALA A 37 -4.62 -23.96 -21.07
CA ALA A 37 -4.77 -24.44 -19.71
C ALA A 37 -4.15 -23.49 -18.67
N ILE A 38 -2.93 -22.98 -18.92
CA ILE A 38 -2.24 -22.03 -18.03
C ILE A 38 -3.06 -20.75 -17.86
N TYR A 39 -3.53 -20.14 -18.96
CA TYR A 39 -4.35 -18.92 -18.88
C TYR A 39 -5.70 -19.17 -18.20
N SER A 40 -6.31 -20.34 -18.44
CA SER A 40 -7.57 -20.71 -17.77
C SER A 40 -7.38 -20.90 -16.27
N VAL A 41 -6.31 -21.58 -15.85
CA VAL A 41 -5.97 -21.74 -14.44
C VAL A 41 -5.75 -20.37 -13.80
N GLY A 42 -5.00 -19.48 -14.45
CA GLY A 42 -4.74 -18.13 -13.96
C GLY A 42 -5.99 -17.29 -13.84
N LEU A 43 -6.90 -17.37 -14.81
CA LEU A 43 -8.19 -16.67 -14.79
C LEU A 43 -9.00 -16.98 -13.53
N PHE A 44 -9.02 -18.24 -13.10
CA PHE A 44 -9.75 -18.67 -11.90
C PHE A 44 -8.93 -18.51 -10.62
N ALA A 45 -7.62 -18.68 -10.68
CA ALA A 45 -6.76 -18.60 -9.50
C ALA A 45 -6.75 -17.23 -8.84
N MET A 46 -6.81 -16.15 -9.63
CA MET A 46 -6.80 -14.79 -9.13
C MET A 46 -8.01 -14.47 -8.26
N PRO A 47 -9.28 -14.60 -8.71
CA PRO A 47 -10.43 -14.36 -7.85
C PRO A 47 -10.55 -15.36 -6.69
N LEU A 48 -10.18 -16.63 -6.90
CA LEU A 48 -10.17 -17.62 -5.84
C LEU A 48 -9.11 -17.31 -4.78
N GLY A 49 -7.89 -16.93 -5.18
CA GLY A 49 -6.84 -16.52 -4.26
C GLY A 49 -7.26 -15.35 -3.38
N PHE A 50 -7.91 -14.35 -3.99
CA PHE A 50 -8.47 -13.21 -3.26
C PHE A 50 -9.61 -13.61 -2.30
N LEU A 51 -10.50 -14.49 -2.71
CA LEU A 51 -11.58 -14.97 -1.83
C LEU A 51 -11.07 -15.78 -0.64
N VAL A 52 -10.08 -16.66 -0.88
CA VAL A 52 -9.54 -17.50 0.20
C VAL A 52 -8.55 -16.76 1.10
N SER A 53 -7.94 -15.66 0.64
CA SER A 53 -7.08 -14.83 1.48
C SER A 53 -7.83 -14.24 2.69
N ARG A 54 -9.15 -14.11 2.56
CA ARG A 54 -10.06 -13.65 3.63
C ARG A 54 -10.48 -14.75 4.59
N ASN A 55 -10.04 -16.00 4.38
CA ASN A 55 -10.42 -17.12 5.24
C ASN A 55 -9.49 -17.19 6.46
N GLU A 56 -10.07 -17.14 7.64
CA GLU A 56 -9.39 -17.13 8.92
C GLU A 56 -8.41 -18.29 9.15
N ASN A 57 -8.62 -19.44 8.51
CA ASN A 57 -7.87 -20.65 8.82
C ASN A 57 -6.58 -20.85 8.00
N ASN A 58 -6.21 -19.93 7.13
CA ASN A 58 -5.00 -19.99 6.29
C ASN A 58 -4.76 -21.33 5.56
N LYS A 59 -5.79 -22.19 5.48
CA LYS A 59 -5.71 -23.54 4.89
C LYS A 59 -5.34 -23.51 3.40
N PHE A 60 -5.58 -22.38 2.74
CA PHE A 60 -5.39 -22.22 1.31
C PHE A 60 -4.26 -21.23 0.97
N ILE A 61 -3.27 -21.11 1.85
CA ILE A 61 -2.18 -20.14 1.67
C ILE A 61 -1.49 -20.27 0.30
N LEU A 62 -1.29 -21.49 -0.19
CA LEU A 62 -0.68 -21.73 -1.52
C LEU A 62 -1.54 -21.18 -2.65
N LEU A 63 -2.87 -21.32 -2.57
CA LEU A 63 -3.79 -20.76 -3.56
C LEU A 63 -3.80 -19.23 -3.49
N THR A 64 -3.75 -18.67 -2.28
CA THR A 64 -3.59 -17.23 -2.07
C THR A 64 -2.31 -16.72 -2.74
N TRP A 65 -1.15 -17.33 -2.45
CA TRP A 65 0.13 -16.98 -3.07
C TRP A 65 0.06 -17.06 -4.59
N PHE A 66 -0.47 -18.16 -5.12
CA PHE A 66 -0.59 -18.36 -6.56
C PHE A 66 -1.48 -17.29 -7.20
N GLY A 67 -2.62 -16.96 -6.58
CA GLY A 67 -3.53 -15.93 -7.07
C GLY A 67 -2.89 -14.54 -7.12
N TYR A 68 -2.16 -14.13 -6.08
CA TYR A 68 -1.47 -12.83 -6.04
C TYR A 68 -0.27 -12.78 -7.00
N ILE A 69 0.53 -13.85 -7.10
CA ILE A 69 1.63 -13.93 -8.08
C ILE A 69 1.07 -13.85 -9.50
N TRP A 70 -0.03 -14.56 -9.77
CA TRP A 70 -0.68 -14.49 -11.06
C TRP A 70 -1.23 -13.10 -11.37
N MET A 71 -1.79 -12.41 -10.40
CA MET A 71 -2.27 -11.03 -10.55
C MET A 71 -1.13 -10.10 -10.96
N GLY A 72 0.02 -10.19 -10.31
CA GLY A 72 1.21 -9.42 -10.68
C GLY A 72 1.71 -9.75 -12.10
N PHE A 73 1.83 -11.05 -12.41
CA PHE A 73 2.18 -11.50 -13.76
C PHE A 73 1.19 -11.01 -14.80
N PHE A 74 -0.12 -11.15 -14.53
CA PHE A 74 -1.20 -10.70 -15.42
C PHE A 74 -1.07 -9.22 -15.76
N ALA A 75 -0.85 -8.36 -14.76
CA ALA A 75 -0.71 -6.92 -14.97
C ALA A 75 0.49 -6.58 -15.87
N ILE A 76 1.65 -7.16 -15.60
CA ILE A 76 2.88 -6.96 -16.36
C ILE A 76 2.72 -7.52 -17.80
N HIS A 77 2.15 -8.71 -17.91
CA HIS A 77 1.95 -9.37 -19.21
C HIS A 77 0.94 -8.63 -20.08
N LEU A 78 -0.14 -8.11 -19.49
CA LEU A 78 -1.10 -7.26 -20.20
C LEU A 78 -0.42 -6.02 -20.78
N PHE A 79 0.45 -5.38 -20.02
CA PHE A 79 1.20 -4.21 -20.51
C PHE A 79 2.04 -4.57 -21.74
N TYR A 80 2.86 -5.61 -21.67
CA TYR A 80 3.69 -6.02 -22.81
C TYR A 80 2.86 -6.50 -24.01
N SER A 81 1.71 -7.13 -23.76
CA SER A 81 0.79 -7.53 -24.82
C SER A 81 0.15 -6.33 -25.54
N LEU A 82 -0.16 -5.26 -24.79
CA LEU A 82 -0.65 -4.01 -25.39
C LEU A 82 0.45 -3.30 -26.18
N VAL A 83 1.68 -3.29 -25.69
CA VAL A 83 2.84 -2.74 -26.42
C VAL A 83 3.05 -3.51 -27.73
N GLU A 84 3.04 -4.85 -27.68
CA GLU A 84 3.15 -5.69 -28.87
C GLU A 84 2.02 -5.40 -29.87
N PHE A 85 0.78 -5.34 -29.40
CA PHE A 85 -0.37 -5.04 -30.25
C PHE A 85 -0.18 -3.71 -31.00
N ILE A 86 0.23 -2.65 -30.29
CA ILE A 86 0.49 -1.34 -30.91
C ILE A 86 1.65 -1.42 -31.92
N LEU A 87 2.75 -2.08 -31.57
CA LEU A 87 3.89 -2.24 -32.46
C LEU A 87 3.54 -3.08 -33.69
N SER A 88 2.68 -4.10 -33.57
CA SER A 88 2.25 -4.94 -34.67
C SER A 88 1.46 -4.20 -35.75
N LEU A 89 0.87 -3.04 -35.42
CA LEU A 89 0.20 -2.17 -36.40
C LEU A 89 1.20 -1.50 -37.36
N ILE A 90 2.47 -1.40 -36.94
CA ILE A 90 3.53 -0.71 -37.67
C ILE A 90 4.54 -1.73 -38.24
N ILE A 91 4.93 -2.71 -37.41
CA ILE A 91 5.97 -3.69 -37.71
C ILE A 91 5.26 -5.03 -37.91
N GLN A 92 5.26 -5.55 -39.17
CA GLN A 92 4.56 -6.78 -39.54
C GLN A 92 5.24 -8.07 -39.04
N HIS A 93 5.95 -8.01 -37.90
CA HIS A 93 6.60 -9.17 -37.27
C HIS A 93 6.08 -9.39 -35.85
N PRO A 94 5.66 -10.61 -35.49
CA PRO A 94 5.20 -10.91 -34.15
C PRO A 94 6.40 -10.97 -33.17
N PHE A 95 6.30 -10.23 -32.06
CA PHE A 95 7.27 -10.25 -30.97
C PHE A 95 6.82 -11.10 -29.77
N SER A 96 5.83 -11.97 -29.97
CA SER A 96 5.13 -12.68 -28.90
C SER A 96 6.04 -13.51 -28.00
N TYR A 97 7.10 -14.10 -28.56
CA TYR A 97 8.12 -14.78 -27.73
C TYR A 97 8.78 -13.82 -26.76
N TRP A 98 9.17 -12.64 -27.22
CA TRP A 98 9.81 -11.62 -26.38
C TRP A 98 8.85 -11.04 -25.36
N VAL A 99 7.56 -10.95 -25.65
CA VAL A 99 6.52 -10.55 -24.69
C VAL A 99 6.47 -11.53 -23.53
N LEU A 100 6.46 -12.84 -23.78
CA LEU A 100 6.49 -13.84 -22.71
C LEU A 100 7.76 -13.76 -21.88
N VAL A 101 8.92 -13.70 -22.53
CA VAL A 101 10.21 -13.62 -21.85
C VAL A 101 10.28 -12.36 -21.00
N ALA A 102 9.94 -11.19 -21.57
CA ALA A 102 9.94 -9.92 -20.84
C ALA A 102 8.97 -9.94 -19.65
N SER A 103 7.75 -10.45 -19.85
CA SER A 103 6.75 -10.57 -18.79
C SER A 103 7.27 -11.46 -17.65
N PHE A 104 7.83 -12.60 -17.97
CA PHE A 104 8.35 -13.54 -16.98
C PHE A 104 9.54 -12.98 -16.21
N VAL A 105 10.53 -12.43 -16.91
CA VAL A 105 11.73 -11.84 -16.30
C VAL A 105 11.36 -10.66 -15.41
N THR A 106 10.48 -9.76 -15.90
CA THR A 106 10.02 -8.60 -15.12
C THR A 106 9.22 -9.05 -13.89
N SER A 107 8.38 -10.08 -14.03
CA SER A 107 7.60 -10.62 -12.90
C SER A 107 8.49 -11.27 -11.84
N LEU A 108 9.50 -12.03 -12.25
CA LEU A 108 10.48 -12.60 -11.30
C LEU A 108 11.27 -11.50 -10.58
N TRP A 109 11.67 -10.47 -11.30
CA TRP A 109 12.37 -9.33 -10.71
C TRP A 109 11.46 -8.56 -9.74
N ALA A 110 10.21 -8.32 -10.10
CA ALA A 110 9.22 -7.67 -9.24
C ALA A 110 8.96 -8.48 -7.96
N LEU A 111 8.77 -9.80 -8.09
CA LEU A 111 8.61 -10.71 -6.95
C LEU A 111 9.83 -10.68 -6.03
N TYR A 112 11.05 -10.78 -6.59
CA TYR A 112 12.28 -10.67 -5.83
C TYR A 112 12.40 -9.35 -5.08
N LYS A 113 12.02 -8.23 -5.70
CA LYS A 113 12.02 -6.91 -5.06
C LYS A 113 10.98 -6.79 -3.96
N GLY A 114 9.75 -7.28 -4.21
CA GLY A 114 8.64 -7.23 -3.24
C GLY A 114 8.86 -8.11 -2.01
N MET A 115 9.66 -9.18 -2.14
CA MET A 115 10.01 -10.04 -1.00
C MET A 115 11.21 -9.54 -0.20
N LYS A 116 11.91 -8.50 -0.65
CA LYS A 116 13.02 -7.94 0.12
C LYS A 116 12.51 -7.23 1.38
N PHE A 117 13.27 -7.40 2.44
CA PHE A 117 13.01 -6.64 3.67
C PHE A 117 13.21 -5.14 3.41
N PRO A 118 12.31 -4.26 3.92
CA PRO A 118 12.39 -2.83 3.69
C PRO A 118 13.70 -2.22 4.20
N VAL A 119 14.20 -1.24 3.47
CA VAL A 119 15.37 -0.44 3.86
C VAL A 119 14.91 0.89 4.44
N VAL A 120 15.70 1.43 5.36
CA VAL A 120 15.48 2.79 5.85
C VAL A 120 15.95 3.77 4.80
N ILE A 121 15.07 4.66 4.38
CA ILE A 121 15.38 5.79 3.49
C ILE A 121 15.40 7.04 4.35
N GLN A 122 16.51 7.78 4.30
CA GLN A 122 16.66 9.02 5.07
C GLN A 122 16.53 10.20 4.14
N HIS A 123 15.64 11.12 4.52
CA HIS A 123 15.46 12.40 3.88
C HIS A 123 15.82 13.52 4.85
N SER A 124 16.57 14.50 4.38
CA SER A 124 16.85 15.72 5.14
C SER A 124 15.96 16.84 4.64
N ILE A 125 15.13 17.38 5.53
CA ILE A 125 14.23 18.49 5.23
C ILE A 125 14.76 19.71 5.97
N VAL A 126 14.82 20.86 5.27
CA VAL A 126 15.23 22.12 5.87
C VAL A 126 14.07 22.64 6.73
N GLY A 127 14.30 22.74 8.01
CA GLY A 127 13.36 23.28 9.00
C GLY A 127 13.93 24.49 9.72
N PRO A 128 13.14 25.15 10.60
CA PRO A 128 13.62 26.23 11.45
C PRO A 128 14.82 25.80 12.30
N GLN A 129 15.75 26.74 12.56
CA GLN A 129 16.96 26.49 13.36
C GLN A 129 16.72 25.75 14.68
N PRO A 130 15.69 26.09 15.50
CA PRO A 130 15.47 25.45 16.80
C PRO A 130 15.12 23.95 16.73
N ILE A 131 14.62 23.45 15.60
CA ILE A 131 14.27 22.04 15.43
C ILE A 131 15.32 21.27 14.60
N GLN A 132 16.50 21.81 14.41
CA GLN A 132 17.60 21.07 13.78
C GLN A 132 17.85 19.78 14.55
N LYS A 133 18.06 18.69 13.77
CA LYS A 133 18.25 17.31 14.27
C LYS A 133 16.99 16.63 14.81
N PHE A 134 15.79 17.26 14.72
CA PHE A 134 14.56 16.55 15.02
C PHE A 134 14.37 15.39 14.04
N LYS A 135 14.19 14.19 14.54
CA LYS A 135 14.06 12.97 13.75
C LYS A 135 12.63 12.44 13.81
N LEU A 136 11.99 12.38 12.68
CA LEU A 136 10.70 11.72 12.50
C LEU A 136 10.90 10.42 11.72
N ALA A 137 10.43 9.30 12.27
CA ALA A 137 10.33 8.05 11.53
C ALA A 137 8.90 7.85 11.04
N GLN A 138 8.74 7.58 9.74
CA GLN A 138 7.45 7.19 9.16
C GLN A 138 7.37 5.68 8.99
N ILE A 139 6.23 5.13 9.37
CA ILE A 139 5.77 3.77 9.05
C ILE A 139 4.48 3.94 8.26
N SER A 140 4.35 3.32 7.09
CA SER A 140 3.14 3.37 6.27
C SER A 140 2.93 2.07 5.53
N ASP A 141 1.66 1.73 5.28
CA ASP A 141 1.28 0.69 4.32
C ASP A 141 1.95 -0.67 4.61
N LEU A 142 2.00 -1.07 5.88
CA LEU A 142 2.64 -2.34 6.29
C LEU A 142 1.81 -3.57 5.91
N HIS A 143 0.48 -3.45 5.87
CA HIS A 143 -0.45 -4.53 5.55
C HIS A 143 -0.12 -5.84 6.30
N VAL A 144 0.15 -5.73 7.60
CA VAL A 144 0.44 -6.89 8.46
C VAL A 144 -0.73 -7.87 8.39
N GLY A 145 -0.42 -9.14 8.17
CA GLY A 145 -1.41 -10.21 7.93
C GLY A 145 -1.48 -10.67 6.48
N MET A 146 -0.94 -9.89 5.53
CA MET A 146 -0.85 -10.28 4.14
C MET A 146 0.37 -11.19 3.91
N LEU A 147 0.14 -12.39 3.34
CA LEU A 147 1.17 -13.32 2.90
C LEU A 147 2.26 -13.59 3.95
N HIS A 148 3.47 -13.03 3.75
CA HIS A 148 4.62 -13.20 4.64
C HIS A 148 4.77 -12.07 5.66
N LEU A 149 3.91 -11.05 5.63
CA LEU A 149 3.95 -9.88 6.50
C LEU A 149 3.30 -10.22 7.86
N ASN A 150 3.99 -11.01 8.64
CA ASN A 150 3.53 -11.56 9.91
C ASN A 150 4.19 -10.87 11.12
N GLU A 151 3.86 -11.33 12.32
CA GLU A 151 4.41 -10.83 13.59
C GLU A 151 5.95 -10.80 13.60
N ALA A 152 6.62 -11.89 13.20
CA ALA A 152 8.09 -11.96 13.19
C ALA A 152 8.73 -10.99 12.18
N TRP A 153 8.03 -10.69 11.08
CA TRP A 153 8.44 -9.65 10.15
C TRP A 153 8.28 -8.27 10.79
N LEU A 154 7.17 -8.02 11.48
CA LEU A 154 6.90 -6.76 12.18
C LEU A 154 7.91 -6.50 13.31
N GLU A 155 8.32 -7.53 14.06
CA GLU A 155 9.38 -7.41 15.09
C GLU A 155 10.67 -6.84 14.49
N LYS A 156 11.07 -7.31 13.30
CA LYS A 156 12.25 -6.80 12.59
C LYS A 156 12.08 -5.34 12.16
N ILE A 157 10.87 -4.95 11.73
CA ILE A 157 10.55 -3.55 11.40
C ILE A 157 10.71 -2.68 12.64
N VAL A 158 10.11 -3.08 13.76
CA VAL A 158 10.20 -2.36 15.04
C VAL A 158 11.65 -2.19 15.49
N SER A 159 12.45 -3.26 15.44
CA SER A 159 13.89 -3.20 15.76
C SER A 159 14.60 -2.17 14.88
N LYS A 160 14.37 -2.25 13.56
CA LYS A 160 15.02 -1.37 12.59
C LYS A 160 14.67 0.10 12.77
N ILE A 161 13.43 0.39 13.17
CA ILE A 161 12.99 1.76 13.48
C ILE A 161 13.65 2.25 14.75
N ASN A 162 13.67 1.45 15.81
CA ASN A 162 14.28 1.80 17.08
C ASN A 162 15.79 2.09 16.94
N GLU A 163 16.49 1.39 16.04
CA GLU A 163 17.91 1.64 15.72
C GLU A 163 18.16 3.06 15.18
N GLN A 164 17.14 3.70 14.58
CA GLN A 164 17.25 5.06 14.05
C GLN A 164 17.17 6.12 15.17
N ASN A 165 16.73 5.75 16.37
CA ASN A 165 16.50 6.64 17.51
C ASN A 165 15.65 7.86 17.10
N PRO A 166 14.41 7.68 16.65
CA PRO A 166 13.54 8.77 16.26
C PRO A 166 13.01 9.52 17.49
N ASP A 167 12.80 10.83 17.34
CA ASP A 167 12.14 11.66 18.37
C ASP A 167 10.64 11.39 18.39
N ILE A 168 10.02 11.20 17.23
CA ILE A 168 8.64 10.73 17.07
C ILE A 168 8.54 9.64 16.01
N ILE A 169 7.47 8.84 16.10
CA ILE A 169 7.09 7.88 15.06
C ILE A 169 5.69 8.24 14.56
N ALA A 170 5.54 8.36 13.24
CA ALA A 170 4.28 8.57 12.56
C ALA A 170 3.88 7.31 11.80
N ILE A 171 2.72 6.73 12.14
CA ILE A 171 2.12 5.60 11.42
C ILE A 171 1.00 6.16 10.56
N THR A 172 1.20 6.16 9.25
CA THR A 172 0.34 6.88 8.29
C THR A 172 -0.67 5.98 7.57
N GLY A 173 -1.23 5.01 8.27
CA GLY A 173 -2.34 4.17 7.83
C GLY A 173 -1.93 2.90 7.11
N ASP A 174 -2.94 2.11 6.74
CA ASP A 174 -2.85 0.80 6.10
C ASP A 174 -1.87 -0.15 6.81
N LEU A 175 -2.02 -0.19 8.15
CA LEU A 175 -1.15 -0.93 9.04
C LEU A 175 -1.43 -2.44 8.96
N ALA A 176 -2.69 -2.82 8.74
CA ALA A 176 -3.18 -4.18 8.86
C ALA A 176 -4.08 -4.61 7.71
N GLU A 177 -3.99 -5.89 7.34
CA GLU A 177 -4.81 -6.51 6.30
C GLU A 177 -5.44 -7.79 6.83
N GLY A 178 -6.78 -7.81 6.92
CA GLY A 178 -7.55 -8.98 7.36
C GLY A 178 -8.39 -8.74 8.62
N HIS A 179 -8.93 -9.82 9.18
CA HIS A 179 -9.85 -9.73 10.31
C HIS A 179 -9.17 -9.26 11.61
N PHE A 180 -9.77 -8.27 12.26
CA PHE A 180 -9.24 -7.64 13.47
C PHE A 180 -8.78 -8.65 14.53
N HIS A 181 -9.62 -9.65 14.87
CA HIS A 181 -9.31 -10.63 15.93
C HIS A 181 -8.05 -11.45 15.70
N GLN A 182 -7.65 -11.64 14.44
CA GLN A 182 -6.41 -12.36 14.10
C GLN A 182 -5.22 -11.44 14.05
N ILE A 183 -5.38 -10.31 13.36
CA ILE A 183 -4.29 -9.40 13.04
C ILE A 183 -3.89 -8.59 14.27
N SER A 184 -4.84 -8.26 15.17
CA SER A 184 -4.53 -7.49 16.39
C SER A 184 -3.40 -8.12 17.21
N LYS A 185 -3.36 -9.45 17.30
CA LYS A 185 -2.27 -10.18 17.97
C LYS A 185 -0.93 -10.04 17.25
N MET A 186 -0.96 -9.99 15.92
CA MET A 186 0.27 -9.82 15.11
C MET A 186 0.84 -8.41 15.23
N LEU A 187 0.06 -7.44 15.74
CA LEU A 187 0.50 -6.07 15.97
C LEU A 187 1.17 -5.85 17.34
N GLU A 188 1.17 -6.85 18.23
CA GLU A 188 1.79 -6.76 19.55
C GLU A 188 3.24 -6.24 19.56
N PRO A 189 4.10 -6.55 18.57
CA PRO A 189 5.45 -6.00 18.52
C PRO A 189 5.50 -4.47 18.52
N LEU A 190 4.44 -3.77 18.08
CA LEU A 190 4.39 -2.30 18.04
C LEU A 190 4.53 -1.66 19.41
N LYS A 191 4.17 -2.37 20.51
CA LYS A 191 4.38 -1.89 21.89
C LYS A 191 5.86 -1.63 22.23
N ASN A 192 6.78 -2.23 21.47
CA ASN A 192 8.22 -2.09 21.65
C ASN A 192 8.81 -0.91 20.85
N LEU A 193 8.00 -0.16 20.09
CA LEU A 193 8.43 1.07 19.43
C LEU A 193 8.87 2.10 20.49
N LYS A 194 9.93 2.85 20.19
CA LYS A 194 10.55 3.82 21.10
C LYS A 194 10.67 5.17 20.43
N ALA A 195 9.95 6.14 20.98
CA ALA A 195 10.06 7.55 20.57
C ALA A 195 9.76 8.44 21.79
N PRO A 196 10.72 9.27 22.26
CA PRO A 196 10.57 10.04 23.50
C PRO A 196 9.43 11.05 23.44
N HIS A 197 9.06 11.54 22.26
CA HIS A 197 7.98 12.51 22.08
C HIS A 197 6.70 11.90 21.51
N GLY A 198 6.59 10.58 21.45
CA GLY A 198 5.34 9.87 21.15
C GLY A 198 5.32 9.14 19.80
N ILE A 199 4.31 8.30 19.71
CA ILE A 199 3.99 7.49 18.50
C ILE A 199 2.56 7.86 18.12
N TYR A 200 2.39 8.36 16.91
CA TYR A 200 1.13 8.88 16.40
C TYR A 200 0.64 8.04 15.22
N TYR A 201 -0.66 7.83 15.16
CA TYR A 201 -1.29 6.99 14.15
C TYR A 201 -2.47 7.72 13.53
N ILE A 202 -2.62 7.55 12.23
CA ILE A 202 -3.83 7.85 11.49
C ILE A 202 -4.28 6.63 10.71
N THR A 203 -5.58 6.55 10.41
CA THR A 203 -6.13 5.46 9.63
C THR A 203 -5.82 5.59 8.14
N GLY A 204 -5.58 4.47 7.47
CA GLY A 204 -5.69 4.33 6.02
C GLY A 204 -7.04 3.76 5.61
N ASN A 205 -7.21 3.43 4.34
CA ASN A 205 -8.47 2.90 3.83
C ASN A 205 -8.70 1.42 4.21
N HIS A 206 -7.65 0.65 4.44
CA HIS A 206 -7.76 -0.78 4.80
C HIS A 206 -8.32 -1.00 6.20
N GLU A 207 -8.08 -0.10 7.15
CA GLU A 207 -8.71 -0.16 8.47
C GLU A 207 -10.24 -0.05 8.42
N TYR A 208 -10.79 0.57 7.38
CA TYR A 208 -12.25 0.65 7.18
C TYR A 208 -12.81 -0.54 6.39
N ILE A 209 -12.03 -1.11 5.46
CA ILE A 209 -12.40 -2.34 4.74
C ILE A 209 -12.50 -3.53 5.70
N HIS A 210 -11.63 -3.56 6.70
CA HIS A 210 -11.58 -4.57 7.75
C HIS A 210 -11.97 -3.97 9.11
N PRO A 211 -13.28 -3.81 9.40
CA PRO A 211 -13.73 -3.11 10.59
C PRO A 211 -13.27 -3.85 11.86
N GLY A 212 -12.90 -3.06 12.86
CA GLY A 212 -12.45 -3.55 14.16
C GLY A 212 -12.14 -2.40 15.10
N GLU A 213 -11.75 -2.76 16.31
CA GLU A 213 -11.38 -1.80 17.35
C GLU A 213 -9.91 -1.39 17.24
N TRP A 214 -9.44 -1.09 16.02
CA TRP A 214 -8.03 -0.78 15.73
C TRP A 214 -7.46 0.31 16.62
N GLU A 215 -8.19 1.43 16.75
CA GLU A 215 -7.72 2.56 17.56
C GLU A 215 -7.63 2.22 19.04
N LEU A 216 -8.61 1.49 19.58
CA LEU A 216 -8.59 1.07 20.99
C LEU A 216 -7.42 0.12 21.24
N HIS A 217 -7.19 -0.82 20.31
CA HIS A 217 -6.06 -1.74 20.39
C HIS A 217 -4.73 -0.99 20.35
N LEU A 218 -4.54 -0.09 19.38
CA LEU A 218 -3.30 0.69 19.24
C LEU A 218 -3.06 1.62 20.45
N LYS A 219 -4.11 2.21 21.02
CA LYS A 219 -4.00 2.95 22.30
C LYS A 219 -3.47 2.05 23.42
N GLY A 220 -3.93 0.80 23.49
CA GLY A 220 -3.42 -0.20 24.43
C GLY A 220 -1.93 -0.53 24.23
N LEU A 221 -1.40 -0.37 23.03
CA LEU A 221 0.02 -0.54 22.70
C LEU A 221 0.85 0.76 22.90
N GLY A 222 0.26 1.83 23.43
CA GLY A 222 0.94 3.12 23.67
C GLY A 222 1.03 4.04 22.45
N ILE A 223 0.23 3.78 21.40
CA ILE A 223 0.16 4.57 20.18
C ILE A 223 -1.02 5.54 20.27
N THR A 224 -0.84 6.78 19.86
CA THR A 224 -1.85 7.84 19.91
C THR A 224 -2.53 8.00 18.56
N PRO A 225 -3.78 7.54 18.36
CA PRO A 225 -4.55 7.84 17.17
C PRO A 225 -4.93 9.31 17.10
N LEU A 226 -4.93 9.87 15.89
CA LEU A 226 -5.34 11.24 15.60
C LEU A 226 -6.45 11.26 14.55
N HIS A 227 -7.61 11.80 14.91
CA HIS A 227 -8.79 11.91 14.03
C HIS A 227 -9.30 13.34 13.99
N ASN A 228 -8.80 14.15 13.08
CA ASN A 228 -9.01 15.59 13.02
C ASN A 228 -8.56 16.28 14.32
N GLU A 229 -7.49 15.79 14.88
CA GLU A 229 -6.92 16.24 16.15
C GLU A 229 -5.45 16.55 16.00
N ASN A 230 -4.90 17.29 16.96
CA ASN A 230 -3.48 17.52 17.05
C ASN A 230 -2.95 17.27 18.47
N LYS A 231 -1.63 17.14 18.56
CA LYS A 231 -0.86 17.07 19.78
C LYS A 231 0.31 18.05 19.71
N THR A 232 0.60 18.68 20.83
CA THR A 232 1.76 19.54 20.99
C THR A 232 2.94 18.72 21.49
N ILE A 233 4.08 18.87 20.85
CA ILE A 233 5.37 18.33 21.27
C ILE A 233 6.27 19.50 21.64
N GLU A 234 6.92 19.41 22.77
CA GLU A 234 8.01 20.33 23.14
C GLU A 234 9.35 19.73 22.74
N PHE A 235 10.06 20.42 21.86
CA PHE A 235 11.41 20.08 21.45
C PHE A 235 12.32 21.32 21.55
N ASN A 236 13.40 21.22 22.30
CA ASN A 236 14.32 22.35 22.55
C ASN A 236 13.60 23.64 23.00
N LYS A 237 12.60 23.53 23.88
CA LYS A 237 11.74 24.64 24.34
C LYS A 237 10.84 25.27 23.30
N HIS A 238 10.67 24.66 22.15
CA HIS A 238 9.78 25.10 21.08
C HIS A 238 8.64 24.11 20.89
N LYS A 239 7.48 24.63 20.52
CA LYS A 239 6.28 23.82 20.26
C LYS A 239 6.23 23.38 18.80
N ILE A 240 6.09 22.09 18.60
CA ILE A 240 5.81 21.46 17.30
C ILE A 240 4.41 20.87 17.37
N MET A 241 3.59 21.12 16.37
CA MET A 241 2.27 20.49 16.23
C MET A 241 2.39 19.21 15.40
N ILE A 242 1.79 18.12 15.91
CA ILE A 242 1.52 16.91 15.13
C ILE A 242 0.02 16.79 15.01
N ALA A 243 -0.50 17.07 13.81
CA ALA A 243 -1.90 16.95 13.45
C ALA A 243 -2.14 15.66 12.65
N GLY A 244 -3.32 15.09 12.77
CA GLY A 244 -3.69 13.90 12.00
C GLY A 244 -5.16 13.92 11.58
N VAL A 245 -5.41 13.37 10.39
CA VAL A 245 -6.76 13.26 9.82
C VAL A 245 -7.07 11.81 9.46
N PRO A 246 -8.35 11.38 9.50
CA PRO A 246 -8.75 10.08 8.99
C PRO A 246 -8.60 10.03 7.47
N ASP A 247 -8.52 8.82 6.91
CA ASP A 247 -8.45 8.62 5.47
C ASP A 247 -9.65 9.23 4.73
N LYS A 248 -9.44 9.71 3.52
CA LYS A 248 -10.49 10.32 2.66
C LYS A 248 -11.60 9.35 2.28
N MET A 249 -11.37 8.04 2.32
CA MET A 249 -12.39 7.02 2.09
C MET A 249 -13.25 6.72 3.33
N ALA A 250 -12.83 7.15 4.52
CA ALA A 250 -13.55 6.88 5.78
C ALA A 250 -15.06 7.18 5.71
N PRO A 251 -15.53 8.31 5.10
CA PRO A 251 -16.96 8.61 5.02
C PRO A 251 -17.80 7.61 4.22
N ARG A 252 -17.18 6.77 3.38
CA ARG A 252 -17.87 5.70 2.66
C ARG A 252 -18.34 4.58 3.58
N PHE A 253 -17.67 4.43 4.72
CA PHE A 253 -17.93 3.40 5.73
C PHE A 253 -18.56 3.98 7.00
N ARG A 254 -18.10 5.16 7.41
CA ARG A 254 -18.55 5.88 8.61
C ARG A 254 -18.67 7.36 8.28
N ARG A 255 -19.90 7.80 8.00
CA ARG A 255 -20.22 9.15 7.46
C ARG A 255 -19.71 10.31 8.30
N GLU A 256 -19.55 10.10 9.61
CA GLU A 256 -19.06 11.10 10.56
C GLU A 256 -17.54 11.35 10.47
N LEU A 257 -16.79 10.41 9.89
CA LEU A 257 -15.32 10.47 9.80
C LEU A 257 -14.85 11.21 8.54
N VAL A 258 -15.28 12.44 8.38
CA VAL A 258 -14.79 13.31 7.28
C VAL A 258 -13.42 13.85 7.65
N SER A 259 -12.45 13.73 6.73
CA SER A 259 -11.13 14.36 6.88
C SER A 259 -11.26 15.88 6.86
N LYS A 260 -10.70 16.55 7.90
CA LYS A 260 -10.76 18.00 8.10
C LYS A 260 -9.38 18.55 8.46
N PRO A 261 -8.46 18.70 7.48
CA PRO A 261 -7.08 19.15 7.73
C PRO A 261 -7.02 20.52 8.42
N ASP A 262 -7.80 21.51 7.98
CA ASP A 262 -7.82 22.83 8.61
C ASP A 262 -8.23 22.76 10.09
N HIS A 263 -9.20 21.91 10.43
CA HIS A 263 -9.59 21.71 11.84
C HIS A 263 -8.46 21.06 12.65
N ALA A 264 -7.80 20.05 12.09
CA ALA A 264 -6.69 19.37 12.77
C ALA A 264 -5.48 20.30 12.98
N LEU A 265 -5.23 21.22 12.04
CA LEU A 265 -4.12 22.19 12.10
C LEU A 265 -4.46 23.46 12.90
N SER A 266 -5.75 23.68 13.23
CA SER A 266 -6.17 24.88 13.94
C SER A 266 -5.71 24.86 15.41
N SER A 267 -5.26 26.02 15.90
CA SER A 267 -4.89 26.23 17.29
C SER A 267 -4.81 27.70 17.62
N THR A 268 -5.02 28.04 18.90
CA THR A 268 -4.75 29.38 19.45
C THR A 268 -3.32 29.54 19.94
N GLU A 269 -2.52 28.48 19.92
CA GLU A 269 -1.12 28.51 20.32
C GLU A 269 -0.19 28.72 19.13
N ASP A 270 0.95 29.33 19.37
CA ASP A 270 2.00 29.50 18.37
C ASP A 270 2.89 28.25 18.29
N TYR A 271 3.07 27.74 17.07
CA TYR A 271 3.95 26.61 16.77
C TYR A 271 5.06 27.04 15.82
N ILE A 272 6.26 26.57 16.09
CA ILE A 272 7.40 26.82 15.19
C ILE A 272 7.35 25.94 13.95
N TYR A 273 6.63 24.80 14.03
CA TYR A 273 6.49 23.83 12.94
C TYR A 273 5.20 23.05 13.10
N LYS A 274 4.44 22.92 12.01
CA LYS A 274 3.20 22.14 11.96
C LYS A 274 3.34 20.97 11.01
N ILE A 275 3.15 19.74 11.50
CA ILE A 275 3.24 18.50 10.74
C ILE A 275 1.84 17.89 10.66
N LEU A 276 1.38 17.61 9.43
CA LEU A 276 0.11 16.92 9.17
C LEU A 276 0.38 15.47 8.75
N LEU A 277 -0.27 14.54 9.42
CA LEU A 277 -0.33 13.14 9.03
C LEU A 277 -1.64 12.92 8.26
N ALA A 278 -1.53 12.47 7.02
CA ALA A 278 -2.67 12.12 6.16
C ALA A 278 -2.31 10.89 5.34
N HIS A 279 -3.23 9.93 5.20
CA HIS A 279 -2.89 8.71 4.48
C HIS A 279 -2.69 8.97 2.99
N GLN A 280 -3.61 9.70 2.34
CA GLN A 280 -3.53 9.98 0.90
C GLN A 280 -2.83 11.32 0.61
N PRO A 281 -1.85 11.36 -0.31
CA PRO A 281 -1.14 12.59 -0.70
C PRO A 281 -2.07 13.71 -1.16
N SER A 282 -3.17 13.38 -1.83
CA SER A 282 -4.19 14.35 -2.29
C SER A 282 -4.85 15.14 -1.15
N SER A 283 -4.64 14.77 0.11
CA SER A 283 -5.12 15.54 1.27
C SER A 283 -4.48 16.93 1.37
N VAL A 284 -3.35 17.17 0.71
CA VAL A 284 -2.72 18.50 0.62
C VAL A 284 -3.66 19.54 0.02
N PHE A 285 -4.53 19.14 -0.92
CA PHE A 285 -5.49 20.04 -1.57
C PHE A 285 -6.69 20.41 -0.69
N ASP A 286 -6.84 19.76 0.46
CA ASP A 286 -7.91 20.05 1.42
C ASP A 286 -7.46 21.05 2.50
N ILE A 287 -6.18 21.42 2.54
CA ILE A 287 -5.63 22.47 3.40
C ILE A 287 -5.90 23.81 2.71
N LYS A 288 -6.74 24.67 3.29
CA LYS A 288 -7.20 25.91 2.66
C LYS A 288 -6.88 27.17 3.46
N ASN A 289 -7.00 27.07 4.78
CA ASN A 289 -6.96 28.25 5.66
C ASN A 289 -5.82 28.18 6.69
N GLU A 290 -5.26 27.01 6.90
CA GLU A 290 -4.21 26.79 7.89
C GLU A 290 -2.84 26.59 7.25
N ASN A 291 -1.79 26.96 7.98
CA ASN A 291 -0.42 26.70 7.56
C ASN A 291 -0.06 25.25 7.93
N CYS A 292 0.60 24.56 7.01
CA CYS A 292 1.20 23.25 7.21
C CYS A 292 2.62 23.29 6.65
N ASP A 293 3.63 23.05 7.50
CA ASP A 293 5.03 23.11 7.08
C ASP A 293 5.48 21.80 6.45
N LEU A 294 4.89 20.67 6.89
CA LEU A 294 5.20 19.34 6.38
C LEU A 294 3.96 18.46 6.43
N MET A 295 3.58 17.87 5.29
CA MET A 295 2.61 16.78 5.26
C MET A 295 3.33 15.46 4.97
N ILE A 296 2.97 14.41 5.73
CA ILE A 296 3.50 13.06 5.57
C ILE A 296 2.35 12.15 5.17
N ALA A 297 2.53 11.43 4.05
CA ALA A 297 1.51 10.55 3.50
C ALA A 297 2.08 9.19 3.07
N GLY A 298 1.17 8.23 2.86
CA GLY A 298 1.42 6.88 2.35
C GLY A 298 0.58 6.57 1.11
N HIS A 299 -0.15 5.45 1.12
CA HIS A 299 -1.20 5.03 0.18
C HIS A 299 -0.72 4.63 -1.22
N THR A 300 0.24 5.31 -1.80
CA THR A 300 0.57 5.14 -3.23
C THR A 300 1.47 3.97 -3.53
N HIS A 301 2.11 3.40 -2.51
CA HIS A 301 3.11 2.30 -2.63
C HIS A 301 4.17 2.54 -3.72
N GLY A 302 4.45 3.82 -4.05
CA GLY A 302 5.32 4.19 -5.16
C GLY A 302 4.79 3.75 -6.53
N GLY A 303 3.49 3.42 -6.63
CA GLY A 303 2.81 2.96 -7.84
C GLY A 303 2.74 1.45 -8.01
N GLU A 304 3.07 0.69 -6.97
CA GLU A 304 2.98 -0.79 -6.84
C GLU A 304 3.62 -1.57 -7.98
N ILE A 305 2.94 -1.70 -9.11
CA ILE A 305 3.35 -2.54 -10.25
C ILE A 305 3.59 -1.68 -11.48
N PHE A 306 4.79 -1.83 -12.08
CA PHE A 306 5.07 -1.23 -13.39
C PHE A 306 4.07 -1.78 -14.46
N PRO A 307 3.50 -0.93 -15.31
CA PRO A 307 3.69 0.53 -15.46
C PRO A 307 2.64 1.39 -14.73
N PHE A 308 1.83 0.81 -13.86
CA PHE A 308 0.68 1.48 -13.23
C PHE A 308 1.08 2.65 -12.32
N HIS A 309 2.37 2.72 -11.90
CA HIS A 309 2.92 3.90 -11.23
C HIS A 309 2.69 5.21 -12.02
N LEU A 310 2.58 5.14 -13.36
CA LEU A 310 2.24 6.31 -14.19
C LEU A 310 0.81 6.80 -13.93
N GLY A 311 -0.13 5.86 -13.64
CA GLY A 311 -1.50 6.22 -13.28
C GLY A 311 -1.60 6.91 -11.92
N VAL A 312 -0.76 6.51 -10.96
CA VAL A 312 -0.71 7.13 -9.62
C VAL A 312 -0.31 8.61 -9.73
N LEU A 313 0.64 8.96 -10.61
CA LEU A 313 1.05 10.35 -10.84
C LEU A 313 -0.09 11.23 -11.39
N LEU A 314 -1.15 10.63 -11.94
CA LEU A 314 -2.31 11.36 -12.45
C LEU A 314 -3.45 11.47 -11.43
N GLN A 315 -3.43 10.63 -10.38
CA GLN A 315 -4.51 10.53 -9.39
C GLN A 315 -4.19 11.23 -8.06
N GLN A 316 -2.90 11.43 -7.75
CA GLN A 316 -2.44 11.88 -6.44
C GLN A 316 -1.79 13.26 -6.47
#